data_a83345a49d8998765bc0f4be622bd8f4
#
_entry.id   a83345a49d8998765bc0f4be622bd8f4
#
_cell.length_a   1.000
_cell.length_b   1.000
_cell.length_c   1.000
_cell.angle_alpha   90.00
_cell.angle_beta   90.00
_cell.angle_gamma   90.00
#
_symmetry.space_group_name_H-M   'P 1'
#
loop_
_entity.id
_entity.type
_entity.pdbx_description
1 polymer ?
#
loop_
_entity_poly.entity_id
_entity_poly.type
_entity_poly.pdbx_seq_one_letter_code
_entity_poly.pdbx_strand_id
1 'polypeptide(L)' 'MRGERYRVIKPFRDADGDEHPIGQEWIFVSTLFSKFDDELTLCIRDVSGEEWKIPLIWKPDRHRDVIENWQQYLAAT' A
#
# COMPACT_ATOMS: atom_id res chain seq x y z
N MET A 1 11.92 -6.29 0.52
CA MET A 1 10.66 -5.62 0.14
C MET A 1 10.68 -5.13 -1.29
N ARG A 2 11.71 -4.42 -1.70
CA ARG A 2 11.80 -3.95 -3.09
C ARG A 2 11.90 -5.12 -4.05
N GLY A 3 11.02 -5.15 -5.06
CA GLY A 3 10.97 -6.22 -6.04
C GLY A 3 10.18 -7.44 -5.61
N GLU A 4 9.70 -7.48 -4.38
CA GLU A 4 8.88 -8.59 -3.91
C GLU A 4 7.44 -8.42 -4.34
N ARG A 5 6.79 -9.55 -4.62
CA ARG A 5 5.36 -9.57 -4.93
C ARG A 5 4.56 -9.73 -3.66
N TYR A 6 3.50 -8.95 -3.54
CA TYR A 6 2.58 -9.01 -2.41
C TYR A 6 1.16 -9.27 -2.89
N ARG A 7 0.37 -9.88 -2.01
CA ARG A 7 -1.06 -10.07 -2.20
C ARG A 7 -1.79 -9.43 -1.03
N VAL A 8 -2.88 -8.72 -1.34
CA VAL A 8 -3.75 -8.15 -0.31
C VAL A 8 -4.50 -9.29 0.36
N ILE A 9 -4.36 -9.43 1.68
CA ILE A 9 -5.06 -10.46 2.46
C ILE A 9 -6.11 -9.88 3.38
N LYS A 10 -6.12 -8.57 3.59
CA LYS A 10 -7.14 -7.84 4.31
C LYS A 10 -7.43 -6.57 3.50
N PRO A 11 -8.68 -6.31 3.11
CA PRO A 11 -8.98 -5.18 2.25
C PRO A 11 -8.77 -3.85 2.96
N PHE A 12 -8.37 -2.84 2.21
CA PHE A 12 -8.25 -1.49 2.73
C PHE A 12 -8.52 -0.48 1.62
N ARG A 13 -8.82 0.76 2.02
CA ARG A 13 -9.04 1.87 1.10
C ARG A 13 -7.91 2.87 1.30
N ASP A 14 -7.32 3.35 0.21
CA ASP A 14 -6.23 4.32 0.30
C ASP A 14 -6.75 5.76 0.45
N ALA A 15 -5.82 6.73 0.50
CA ALA A 15 -6.18 8.13 0.71
C ALA A 15 -6.95 8.75 -0.47
N ASP A 16 -6.83 8.17 -1.65
CA ASP A 16 -7.59 8.61 -2.83
C ASP A 16 -8.98 8.01 -2.88
N GLY A 17 -9.30 7.11 -1.93
CA GLY A 17 -10.60 6.44 -1.90
C GLY A 17 -10.66 5.18 -2.73
N ASP A 18 -9.56 4.74 -3.31
CA ASP A 18 -9.51 3.51 -4.08
C ASP A 18 -9.43 2.29 -3.16
N GLU A 19 -10.26 1.29 -3.44
CA GLU A 19 -10.26 0.07 -2.66
C GLU A 19 -9.23 -0.92 -3.17
N HIS A 20 -8.57 -1.58 -2.20
CA HIS A 20 -7.62 -2.65 -2.48
C HIS A 20 -8.22 -3.96 -1.93
N PRO A 21 -8.90 -4.73 -2.79
CA PRO A 21 -9.61 -5.93 -2.34
C PRO A 21 -8.67 -7.11 -2.08
N ILE A 22 -9.17 -8.07 -1.31
CA ILE A 22 -8.46 -9.32 -1.07
C ILE A 22 -8.15 -9.97 -2.43
N GLY A 23 -6.92 -10.44 -2.58
CA GLY A 23 -6.49 -11.10 -3.81
C GLY A 23 -5.78 -10.19 -4.81
N GLN A 24 -5.83 -8.87 -4.61
CA GLN A 24 -5.08 -7.96 -5.47
C GLN A 24 -3.58 -8.21 -5.28
N GLU A 25 -2.84 -8.31 -6.38
CA GLU A 25 -1.41 -8.58 -6.34
C GLU A 25 -0.62 -7.49 -7.07
N TRP A 26 0.54 -7.14 -6.53
CA TRP A 26 1.44 -6.20 -7.15
C TRP A 26 2.86 -6.38 -6.64
N ILE A 27 3.81 -5.79 -7.38
CA ILE A 27 5.22 -5.81 -7.03
C ILE A 27 5.56 -4.50 -6.34
N PHE A 28 6.20 -4.59 -5.17
CA PHE A 28 6.65 -3.42 -4.44
C PHE A 28 7.86 -2.80 -5.13
N VAL A 29 7.81 -1.50 -5.38
CA VAL A 29 8.90 -0.76 -6.02
C VAL A 29 9.64 0.11 -5.00
N SER A 30 8.91 1.01 -4.32
CA SER A 30 9.52 1.91 -3.35
C SER A 30 8.45 2.59 -2.49
N THR A 31 8.88 3.37 -1.50
CA THR A 31 8.00 4.23 -0.73
C THR A 31 8.49 5.67 -0.79
N LEU A 32 7.55 6.61 -0.72
CA LEU A 32 7.83 8.03 -0.59
C LEU A 32 7.09 8.52 0.65
N PHE A 33 7.79 9.24 1.53
CA PHE A 33 7.17 9.76 2.73
C PHE A 33 7.26 11.29 2.74
N SER A 34 6.11 11.95 2.96
CA SER A 34 6.03 13.39 3.15
C SER A 34 5.65 13.69 4.59
N LYS A 35 6.60 14.20 5.36
CA LYS A 35 6.34 14.55 6.77
C LYS A 35 5.44 15.77 6.91
N PHE A 36 5.32 16.59 5.86
CA PHE A 36 4.43 17.75 5.89
C PHE A 36 2.96 17.33 5.84
N ASP A 37 2.68 16.24 5.12
CA ASP A 37 1.32 15.76 4.92
C ASP A 37 1.03 14.49 5.72
N ASP A 38 2.02 13.97 6.46
CA ASP A 38 1.95 12.66 7.12
C ASP A 38 1.54 11.57 6.13
N GLU A 39 1.98 11.69 4.88
CA GLU A 39 1.60 10.79 3.81
C GLU A 39 2.73 9.82 3.47
N LEU A 40 2.42 8.53 3.49
CA LEU A 40 3.30 7.49 2.99
C LEU A 40 2.71 6.96 1.69
N THR A 41 3.43 7.10 0.59
CA THR A 41 2.98 6.61 -0.71
C THR A 41 3.73 5.34 -1.06
N LEU A 42 2.98 4.27 -1.32
CA LEU A 42 3.55 3.03 -1.83
C LEU A 42 3.61 3.12 -3.34
N CYS A 43 4.80 2.95 -3.90
CA CYS A 43 4.96 2.88 -5.35
C CYS A 43 5.01 1.40 -5.72
N ILE A 44 4.09 0.96 -6.55
CA ILE A 44 3.93 -0.44 -6.90
C ILE A 44 3.85 -0.59 -8.42
N ARG A 45 4.00 -1.83 -8.87
CA ARG A 45 3.80 -2.19 -10.28
C ARG A 45 2.82 -3.35 -10.31
N ASP A 46 1.78 -3.24 -11.13
CA ASP A 46 0.79 -4.30 -11.23
C ASP A 46 1.27 -5.43 -12.17
N VAL A 47 0.44 -6.46 -12.31
CA VAL A 47 0.79 -7.64 -13.11
C VAL A 47 0.98 -7.32 -14.59
N SER A 48 0.42 -6.22 -15.07
CA SER A 48 0.59 -5.77 -16.46
C SER A 48 1.86 -4.94 -16.66
N GLY A 49 2.57 -4.62 -15.58
CA GLY A 49 3.78 -3.78 -15.61
C GLY A 49 3.51 -2.30 -15.45
N GLU A 50 2.27 -1.90 -15.24
CA GLU A 50 1.90 -0.51 -15.05
C GLU A 50 2.19 -0.07 -13.61
N GLU A 51 2.78 1.12 -13.46
CA GLU A 51 3.11 1.64 -12.15
C GLU A 51 1.96 2.44 -11.55
N TRP A 52 1.74 2.23 -10.25
CA TRP A 52 0.67 2.88 -9.49
C TRP A 52 1.23 3.45 -8.21
N LYS A 53 0.50 4.41 -7.65
CA LYS A 53 0.81 4.97 -6.34
C LYS A 53 -0.37 4.72 -5.41
N ILE A 54 -0.06 4.23 -4.21
CA ILE A 54 -1.06 3.98 -3.17
C ILE A 54 -0.75 4.93 -2.02
N PRO A 55 -1.45 6.07 -1.92
CA PRO A 55 -1.22 7.02 -0.84
C PRO A 55 -1.92 6.59 0.43
N LEU A 56 -1.22 6.69 1.56
CA LEU A 56 -1.73 6.37 2.88
C LEU A 56 -1.42 7.52 3.82
N ILE A 57 -2.37 7.90 4.67
CA ILE A 57 -2.19 8.99 5.63
C ILE A 57 -1.86 8.39 7.00
N TRP A 58 -0.70 8.72 7.54
CA TRP A 58 -0.24 8.19 8.82
C TRP A 58 -0.85 8.97 9.99
N LYS A 59 -2.14 8.72 10.24
CA LYS A 59 -2.88 9.29 11.37
C LYS A 59 -3.76 8.21 11.97
N PRO A 60 -4.07 8.29 13.30
CA PRO A 60 -4.82 7.23 13.98
C PRO A 60 -6.19 6.94 13.38
N ASP A 61 -6.87 7.97 12.89
CA ASP A 61 -8.20 7.86 12.29
C ASP A 61 -8.16 7.61 10.79
N ARG A 62 -6.98 7.37 10.23
CA ARG A 62 -6.80 7.13 8.80
C ARG A 62 -6.10 5.81 8.56
N HIS A 63 -4.83 5.82 8.16
CA HIS A 63 -4.14 4.62 7.69
C HIS A 63 -2.98 4.17 8.59
N ARG A 64 -2.88 4.72 9.81
CA ARG A 64 -1.80 4.31 10.72
C ARG A 64 -1.81 2.80 10.94
N ASP A 65 -2.98 2.19 11.10
CA ASP A 65 -3.08 0.76 11.32
C ASP A 65 -2.53 -0.03 10.13
N VAL A 66 -2.86 0.39 8.91
CA VAL A 66 -2.34 -0.28 7.71
C VAL A 66 -0.83 -0.18 7.65
N ILE A 67 -0.28 1.02 7.94
CA ILE A 67 1.17 1.26 7.86
C ILE A 67 1.92 0.47 8.94
N GLU A 68 1.44 0.51 10.18
CA GLU A 68 2.14 -0.12 11.30
C GLU A 68 1.93 -1.63 11.38
N ASN A 69 0.85 -2.12 10.78
CA ASN A 69 0.49 -3.54 10.79
C ASN A 69 0.34 -4.08 9.37
N TRP A 70 1.19 -3.63 8.46
CA TRP A 70 1.09 -4.01 7.05
C TRP A 70 1.08 -5.53 6.82
N GLN A 71 1.70 -6.29 7.73
CA GLN A 71 1.73 -7.75 7.66
C GLN A 71 0.34 -8.38 7.81
N GLN A 72 -0.61 -7.66 8.39
CA GLN A 72 -2.00 -8.11 8.48
C GLN A 72 -2.78 -7.86 7.20
N TYR A 73 -2.30 -6.94 6.36
CA TYR A 73 -2.97 -6.53 5.13
C TYR A 73 -2.35 -7.14 3.88
N LEU A 74 -1.04 -7.41 3.92
CA LEU A 74 -0.28 -7.84 2.76
C LEU A 74 0.54 -9.07 3.11
N ALA A 75 0.55 -10.05 2.20
CA ALA A 75 1.40 -11.23 2.33
C ALA A 75 2.33 -11.33 1.12
N ALA A 76 3.59 -11.67 1.37
CA ALA A 76 4.54 -11.94 0.29
C ALA A 76 4.13 -13.24 -0.42
N THR A 77 4.22 -13.25 -1.72
CA THR A 77 3.87 -14.42 -2.52
C THR A 77 5.08 -15.05 -3.20
#